data_dee1f1f20c50d81c0b62014f1ca89623
#
_entry.id   dee1f1f20c50d81c0b62014f1ca89623
#
_cell.length_a   1.000
_cell.length_b   1.000
_cell.length_c   1.000
_cell.angle_alpha   90.00
_cell.angle_beta   90.00
_cell.angle_gamma   90.00
#
_symmetry.space_group_name_H-M   'P 1'
#
loop_
_entity.id
_entity.type
_entity.pdbx_description
1 polymer ?
#
loop_
_entity_poly.entity_id
_entity_poly.type
_entity_poly.pdbx_seq_one_letter_code
_entity_poly.pdbx_strand_id
1 'polypeptide(L)'
;MGRPPFRLLLRVRYAECDAQGVVFNARYGDYVDLAMTEFMRVLFGGYTELLAQGLDNQVVRLATDWTAPARFDDVLALDVEPLHLGNTSYRLKVSIFRHADGVPVATSEITYVMVTAGHHEKQPMPDHFRQRLQAAAPGVVVNLSGIDTPDVQP
;
A
#
# COMPACT_ATOMS: atom_id res chain seq x y z
N MET A 1 13.38 -3.17 -19.44
CA MET A 1 12.96 -2.44 -18.25
C MET A 1 11.51 -2.79 -17.94
N GLY A 2 11.23 -3.15 -16.71
CA GLY A 2 9.88 -3.52 -16.27
C GLY A 2 8.96 -2.31 -16.18
N ARG A 3 7.65 -2.57 -16.11
CA ARG A 3 6.66 -1.54 -15.80
C ARG A 3 6.92 -0.99 -14.39
N PRO A 4 6.56 0.29 -14.13
CA PRO A 4 6.64 0.82 -12.77
C PRO A 4 5.70 0.04 -11.83
N PRO A 5 5.97 0.01 -10.52
CA PRO A 5 5.09 -0.64 -9.56
C PRO A 5 3.67 -0.04 -9.55
N PHE A 6 2.75 -0.74 -8.89
CA PHE A 6 1.47 -0.13 -8.51
C PHE A 6 1.72 1.14 -7.72
N ARG A 7 0.97 2.19 -8.01
CA ARG A 7 1.11 3.49 -7.37
C ARG A 7 -0.23 4.03 -6.89
N LEU A 8 -0.29 4.43 -5.62
CA LEU A 8 -1.36 5.26 -5.09
C LEU A 8 -0.87 6.70 -5.01
N LEU A 9 -1.69 7.65 -5.48
CA LEU A 9 -1.48 9.09 -5.24
C LEU A 9 -2.49 9.55 -4.19
N LEU A 10 -2.02 10.21 -3.14
CA LEU A 10 -2.86 10.82 -2.12
C LEU A 10 -2.33 12.21 -1.77
N ARG A 11 -3.20 13.04 -1.22
CA ARG A 11 -2.86 14.39 -0.76
C ARG A 11 -2.82 14.43 0.76
N VAL A 12 -1.75 15.01 1.32
CA VAL A 12 -1.63 15.22 2.76
C VAL A 12 -2.68 16.22 3.22
N ARG A 13 -3.46 15.84 4.24
CA ARG A 13 -4.51 16.68 4.83
C ARG A 13 -3.98 17.42 6.05
N TYR A 14 -4.57 18.57 6.33
CA TYR A 14 -4.20 19.41 7.48
C TYR A 14 -4.22 18.61 8.79
N ALA A 15 -5.26 17.81 9.03
CA ALA A 15 -5.42 17.02 10.25
C ALA A 15 -4.34 15.94 10.44
N GLU A 16 -3.53 15.66 9.43
CA GLU A 16 -2.46 14.66 9.48
C GLU A 16 -1.12 15.26 9.90
N CYS A 17 -1.05 16.58 10.03
CA CYS A 17 0.17 17.28 10.38
C CYS A 17 0.24 17.59 11.88
N ASP A 18 1.48 17.67 12.39
CA ASP A 18 1.78 18.00 13.78
C ASP A 18 2.21 19.47 13.94
N ALA A 19 2.61 19.84 15.18
CA ALA A 19 3.04 21.20 15.49
C ALA A 19 4.33 21.63 14.77
N GLN A 20 5.08 20.68 14.20
CA GLN A 20 6.27 20.99 13.38
C GLN A 20 5.90 21.34 11.93
N GLY A 21 4.62 21.23 11.57
CA GLY A 21 4.16 21.49 10.20
C GLY A 21 4.44 20.36 9.22
N VAL A 22 4.70 19.17 9.71
CA VAL A 22 4.96 17.98 8.92
C VAL A 22 3.97 16.88 9.27
N VAL A 23 3.82 15.89 8.38
CA VAL A 23 2.97 14.73 8.66
C VAL A 23 3.47 14.05 9.92
N PHE A 24 2.56 13.87 10.88
CA PHE A 24 2.86 13.18 12.13
C PHE A 24 3.28 11.73 11.85
N ASN A 25 4.34 11.28 12.51
CA ASN A 25 4.95 9.98 12.19
C ASN A 25 3.97 8.81 12.23
N ALA A 26 3.04 8.80 13.19
CA ALA A 26 2.04 7.73 13.30
C ALA A 26 1.04 7.68 12.12
N ARG A 27 0.91 8.76 11.35
CA ARG A 27 0.01 8.80 10.19
C ARG A 27 0.50 7.99 8.99
N TYR A 28 1.79 7.68 8.95
CA TYR A 28 2.33 6.86 7.86
C TYR A 28 1.76 5.44 7.86
N GLY A 29 1.39 4.91 9.01
CA GLY A 29 0.65 3.64 9.09
C GLY A 29 -0.69 3.72 8.37
N ASP A 30 -1.42 4.83 8.51
CA ASP A 30 -2.67 5.06 7.79
C ASP A 30 -2.44 5.14 6.27
N TYR A 31 -1.38 5.81 5.82
CA TYR A 31 -1.03 5.89 4.39
C TYR A 31 -0.69 4.52 3.81
N VAL A 32 0.09 3.73 4.53
CA VAL A 32 0.41 2.36 4.12
C VAL A 32 -0.87 1.53 4.00
N ASP A 33 -1.78 1.66 4.96
CA ASP A 33 -3.05 0.95 4.95
C ASP A 33 -3.93 1.35 3.75
N LEU A 34 -3.99 2.64 3.44
CA LEU A 34 -4.69 3.12 2.24
C LEU A 34 -4.09 2.54 0.96
N ALA A 35 -2.76 2.52 0.85
CA ALA A 35 -2.09 1.94 -0.31
C ALA A 35 -2.38 0.45 -0.44
N MET A 36 -2.37 -0.28 0.67
CA MET A 36 -2.69 -1.69 0.69
C MET A 36 -4.15 -1.95 0.33
N THR A 37 -5.07 -1.14 0.83
CA THR A 37 -6.50 -1.26 0.52
C THR A 37 -6.74 -1.13 -0.98
N GLU A 38 -6.16 -0.11 -1.62
CA GLU A 38 -6.33 0.09 -3.06
C GLU A 38 -5.59 -0.96 -3.90
N PHE A 39 -4.41 -1.38 -3.45
CA PHE A 39 -3.67 -2.47 -4.08
C PHE A 39 -4.47 -3.78 -4.08
N MET A 40 -5.02 -4.16 -2.93
CA MET A 40 -5.86 -5.35 -2.80
C MET A 40 -7.15 -5.23 -3.60
N ARG A 41 -7.72 -4.02 -3.71
CA ARG A 41 -8.90 -3.78 -4.54
C ARG A 41 -8.61 -4.07 -6.02
N VAL A 42 -7.46 -3.63 -6.51
CA VAL A 42 -7.04 -3.90 -7.90
C VAL A 42 -6.78 -5.38 -8.12
N LEU A 43 -6.12 -6.05 -7.16
CA LEU A 43 -5.77 -7.47 -7.31
C LEU A 43 -6.96 -8.41 -7.13
N PHE A 44 -7.86 -8.13 -6.19
CA PHE A 44 -8.87 -9.10 -5.72
C PHE A 44 -10.29 -8.57 -5.71
N GLY A 45 -10.54 -7.33 -6.13
CA GLY A 45 -11.86 -6.71 -6.09
C GLY A 45 -12.19 -6.02 -4.77
N GLY A 46 -11.35 -6.18 -3.75
CA GLY A 46 -11.48 -5.53 -2.45
C GLY A 46 -11.55 -6.49 -1.28
N TYR A 47 -11.59 -5.92 -0.09
CA TYR A 47 -11.57 -6.67 1.16
C TYR A 47 -12.82 -7.57 1.33
N THR A 48 -13.98 -7.07 0.96
CA THR A 48 -15.24 -7.83 1.03
C THR A 48 -15.19 -9.08 0.16
N GLU A 49 -14.58 -8.97 -1.03
CA GLU A 49 -14.42 -10.10 -1.94
C GLU A 49 -13.47 -11.16 -1.35
N LEU A 50 -12.41 -10.70 -0.67
CA LEU A 50 -11.48 -11.59 0.01
C LEU A 50 -12.18 -12.37 1.12
N LEU A 51 -12.96 -11.68 1.96
CA LEU A 51 -13.75 -12.31 3.03
C LEU A 51 -14.77 -13.31 2.47
N ALA A 52 -15.39 -13.00 1.33
CA ALA A 52 -16.33 -13.91 0.69
C ALA A 52 -15.69 -15.23 0.25
N GLN A 53 -14.37 -15.25 0.05
CA GLN A 53 -13.60 -16.47 -0.24
C GLN A 53 -13.13 -17.19 1.03
N GLY A 54 -13.52 -16.72 2.20
CA GLY A 54 -13.11 -17.30 3.48
C GLY A 54 -11.69 -16.88 3.92
N LEU A 55 -11.13 -15.85 3.30
CA LEU A 55 -9.77 -15.39 3.56
C LEU A 55 -9.76 -14.03 4.26
N ASP A 56 -8.77 -13.84 5.13
CA ASP A 56 -8.50 -12.57 5.78
C ASP A 56 -6.99 -12.42 5.98
N ASN A 57 -6.56 -11.18 6.21
CA ASN A 57 -5.16 -10.87 6.45
C ASN A 57 -5.00 -10.18 7.80
N GLN A 58 -3.96 -10.56 8.53
CA GLN A 58 -3.59 -9.87 9.75
C GLN A 58 -2.19 -9.28 9.63
N VAL A 59 -2.06 -8.00 10.00
CA VAL A 59 -0.76 -7.35 10.08
C VAL A 59 -0.04 -7.90 11.32
N VAL A 60 1.17 -8.42 11.11
CA VAL A 60 2.00 -8.91 12.20
C VAL A 60 3.29 -8.10 12.37
N ARG A 61 3.64 -7.28 11.38
CA ARG A 61 4.80 -6.41 11.45
C ARG A 61 4.59 -5.22 10.51
N LEU A 62 4.93 -4.04 11.00
CA LEU A 62 5.02 -2.82 10.21
C LEU A 62 6.28 -2.06 10.65
N ALA A 63 7.16 -1.80 9.71
CA ALA A 63 8.37 -1.03 9.96
C ALA A 63 8.49 0.09 8.94
N THR A 64 8.77 1.30 9.41
CA THR A 64 8.90 2.48 8.56
C THR A 64 10.21 3.20 8.88
N ASP A 65 10.95 3.54 7.83
CA ASP A 65 12.13 4.40 7.88
C ASP A 65 11.83 5.70 7.16
N TRP A 66 12.16 6.83 7.78
CA TRP A 66 11.92 8.16 7.21
C TRP A 66 13.22 8.78 6.72
N THR A 67 13.16 9.44 5.57
CA THR A 67 14.30 10.12 4.95
C THR A 67 14.06 11.61 4.73
N ALA A 68 12.80 12.04 4.64
CA ALA A 68 12.41 13.43 4.47
C ALA A 68 11.00 13.68 5.00
N PRO A 69 10.66 14.91 5.40
CA PRO A 69 9.31 15.22 5.84
C PRO A 69 8.35 15.38 4.66
N ALA A 70 7.09 15.05 4.88
CA ALA A 70 5.98 15.48 4.05
C ALA A 70 5.20 16.57 4.77
N ARG A 71 4.60 17.49 4.02
CA ARG A 71 3.92 18.66 4.55
C ARG A 71 2.48 18.70 4.09
N PHE A 72 1.70 19.56 4.75
CA PHE A 72 0.32 19.81 4.33
C PHE A 72 0.24 20.12 2.83
N ASP A 73 -0.73 19.52 2.19
CA ASP A 73 -1.04 19.68 0.77
C ASP A 73 -0.05 19.05 -0.21
N ASP A 74 1.04 18.45 0.26
CA ASP A 74 1.89 17.63 -0.59
C ASP A 74 1.08 16.47 -1.17
N VAL A 75 1.35 16.14 -2.45
CA VAL A 75 0.88 14.89 -3.04
C VAL A 75 1.97 13.85 -2.86
N LEU A 76 1.61 12.73 -2.28
CA LEU A 76 2.50 11.59 -2.08
C LEU A 76 2.19 10.49 -3.08
N ALA A 77 3.24 9.90 -3.63
CA ALA A 77 3.17 8.68 -4.43
C ALA A 77 3.62 7.51 -3.57
N LEU A 78 2.76 6.50 -3.43
CA LEU A 78 3.05 5.29 -2.67
C LEU A 78 3.11 4.11 -3.64
N ASP A 79 4.32 3.60 -3.85
CA ASP A 79 4.57 2.46 -4.73
C ASP A 79 4.56 1.17 -3.91
N VAL A 80 3.76 0.19 -4.34
CA VAL A 80 3.61 -1.08 -3.64
C VAL A 80 4.23 -2.20 -4.46
N GLU A 81 5.12 -2.95 -3.83
CA GLU A 81 5.83 -4.10 -4.45
C GLU A 81 5.90 -5.28 -3.50
N PRO A 82 5.67 -6.51 -3.99
CA PRO A 82 5.95 -7.71 -3.20
C PRO A 82 7.44 -7.84 -2.91
N LEU A 83 7.79 -8.20 -1.67
CA LEU A 83 9.16 -8.52 -1.26
C LEU A 83 9.37 -10.01 -1.06
N HIS A 84 8.40 -10.66 -0.41
CA HIS A 84 8.51 -12.07 -0.07
C HIS A 84 7.13 -12.70 0.03
N LEU A 85 6.98 -13.88 -0.54
CA LEU A 85 5.79 -14.70 -0.47
C LEU A 85 6.14 -16.01 0.21
N GLY A 86 5.75 -16.15 1.48
CA GLY A 86 5.92 -17.38 2.25
C GLY A 86 4.76 -18.35 2.05
N ASN A 87 4.61 -19.31 2.94
CA ASN A 87 3.50 -20.25 2.90
C ASN A 87 2.18 -19.61 3.40
N THR A 88 2.20 -19.05 4.61
CA THR A 88 1.05 -18.40 5.24
C THR A 88 1.20 -16.90 5.32
N SER A 89 2.39 -16.37 5.05
CA SER A 89 2.71 -14.96 5.20
C SER A 89 3.26 -14.36 3.91
N TYR A 90 3.11 -13.07 3.77
CA TYR A 90 3.73 -12.30 2.70
C TYR A 90 4.13 -10.92 3.19
N ARG A 91 5.15 -10.37 2.57
CA ARG A 91 5.69 -9.07 2.91
C ARG A 91 5.71 -8.18 1.68
N LEU A 92 5.27 -6.94 1.87
CA LEU A 92 5.22 -5.93 0.84
C LEU A 92 6.06 -4.73 1.25
N LYS A 93 6.61 -4.06 0.26
CA LYS A 93 7.31 -2.78 0.42
C LYS A 93 6.42 -1.67 -0.11
N VAL A 94 6.30 -0.60 0.66
CA VAL A 94 5.66 0.64 0.24
C VAL A 94 6.71 1.74 0.25
N SER A 95 7.07 2.22 -0.94
CA SER A 95 8.01 3.34 -1.11
C SER A 95 7.19 4.62 -1.29
N ILE A 96 7.45 5.62 -0.44
CA ILE A 96 6.67 6.86 -0.38
C ILE A 96 7.55 8.00 -0.88
N PHE A 97 7.07 8.69 -1.91
CA PHE A 97 7.76 9.81 -2.54
C PHE A 97 6.89 11.05 -2.54
N ARG A 98 7.50 12.21 -2.48
CA ARG A 98 6.83 13.45 -2.82
C ARG A 98 6.66 13.52 -4.34
N HIS A 99 5.41 13.56 -4.81
CA HIS A 99 5.11 13.42 -6.24
C HIS A 99 5.69 14.55 -7.08
N ALA A 100 5.67 15.79 -6.56
CA ALA A 100 6.09 16.97 -7.33
C ALA A 100 7.55 16.95 -7.78
N ASP A 101 8.45 16.40 -6.96
CA ASP A 101 9.89 16.42 -7.21
C ASP A 101 10.56 15.03 -7.10
N GLY A 102 9.78 14.00 -6.76
CA GLY A 102 10.29 12.63 -6.63
C GLY A 102 11.18 12.39 -5.40
N VAL A 103 11.23 13.32 -4.46
CA VAL A 103 12.07 13.17 -3.26
C VAL A 103 11.54 12.02 -2.41
N PRO A 104 12.39 11.02 -2.05
CA PRO A 104 11.99 9.95 -1.15
C PRO A 104 11.65 10.50 0.24
N VAL A 105 10.50 10.09 0.77
CA VAL A 105 10.01 10.52 2.09
C VAL A 105 10.17 9.41 3.12
N ALA A 106 9.70 8.21 2.79
CA ALA A 106 9.75 7.07 3.70
C ALA A 106 9.69 5.76 2.92
N THR A 107 10.11 4.69 3.58
CA THR A 107 9.93 3.33 3.09
C THR A 107 9.33 2.49 4.21
N SER A 108 8.26 1.78 3.92
CA SER A 108 7.62 0.87 4.86
C SER A 108 7.69 -0.55 4.35
N GLU A 109 7.92 -1.49 5.26
CA GLU A 109 7.71 -2.91 5.03
C GLU A 109 6.57 -3.38 5.92
N ILE A 110 5.62 -4.09 5.34
CA ILE A 110 4.48 -4.64 6.05
C ILE A 110 4.39 -6.14 5.81
N THR A 111 4.23 -6.89 6.90
CA THR A 111 4.07 -8.34 6.87
C THR A 111 2.66 -8.72 7.26
N TYR A 112 2.02 -9.50 6.40
CA TYR A 112 0.70 -10.06 6.64
C TYR A 112 0.79 -11.57 6.84
N VAL A 113 -0.12 -12.10 7.66
CA VAL A 113 -0.39 -13.53 7.76
C VAL A 113 -1.79 -13.78 7.22
N MET A 114 -1.90 -14.73 6.29
CA MET A 114 -3.18 -15.21 5.80
C MET A 114 -3.87 -16.03 6.88
N VAL A 115 -5.13 -15.73 7.13
CA VAL A 115 -5.95 -16.44 8.13
C VAL A 115 -7.33 -16.73 7.54
N THR A 116 -8.06 -17.63 8.18
CA THR A 116 -9.45 -17.89 7.85
C THR A 116 -10.32 -16.73 8.31
N ALA A 117 -11.26 -16.32 7.47
CA ALA A 117 -12.22 -15.27 7.82
C ALA A 117 -13.07 -15.70 9.02
N GLY A 118 -13.20 -14.82 10.00
CA GLY A 118 -14.02 -15.03 11.20
C GLY A 118 -13.37 -15.86 12.30
N HIS A 119 -12.52 -16.82 12.00
CA HIS A 119 -11.85 -17.66 13.00
C HIS A 119 -10.38 -17.27 13.24
N HIS A 120 -9.78 -16.53 12.32
CA HIS A 120 -8.40 -16.04 12.42
C HIS A 120 -7.34 -17.15 12.60
N GLU A 121 -7.59 -18.30 12.02
CA GLU A 121 -6.63 -19.41 12.00
C GLU A 121 -5.68 -19.27 10.81
N LYS A 122 -4.39 -19.52 11.02
CA LYS A 122 -3.40 -19.49 9.94
C LYS A 122 -3.81 -20.41 8.81
N GLN A 123 -3.69 -19.91 7.59
CA GLN A 123 -4.04 -20.62 6.38
C GLN A 123 -2.97 -20.40 5.31
N PRO A 124 -2.52 -21.45 4.61
CA PRO A 124 -1.66 -21.28 3.44
C PRO A 124 -2.35 -20.41 2.38
N MET A 125 -1.57 -19.56 1.71
CA MET A 125 -2.12 -18.76 0.62
C MET A 125 -2.59 -19.68 -0.51
N PRO A 126 -3.85 -19.56 -0.97
CA PRO A 126 -4.30 -20.28 -2.15
C PRO A 126 -3.46 -19.89 -3.38
N ASP A 127 -3.31 -20.82 -4.34
CA ASP A 127 -2.49 -20.60 -5.53
C ASP A 127 -2.93 -19.38 -6.33
N HIS A 128 -4.24 -19.16 -6.50
CA HIS A 128 -4.74 -17.99 -7.23
C HIS A 128 -4.42 -16.67 -6.53
N PHE A 129 -4.43 -16.66 -5.19
CA PHE A 129 -4.02 -15.49 -4.40
C PHE A 129 -2.53 -15.20 -4.60
N ARG A 130 -1.71 -16.24 -4.48
CA ARG A 130 -0.26 -16.15 -4.67
C ARG A 130 0.09 -15.63 -6.06
N GLN A 131 -0.54 -16.16 -7.10
CA GLN A 131 -0.29 -15.76 -8.48
C GLN A 131 -0.60 -14.29 -8.71
N ARG A 132 -1.74 -13.81 -8.21
CA ARG A 132 -2.12 -12.39 -8.34
C ARG A 132 -1.18 -11.48 -7.57
N LEU A 133 -0.78 -11.90 -6.38
CA LEU A 133 0.15 -11.14 -5.56
C LEU A 133 1.53 -11.07 -6.23
N GLN A 134 2.02 -12.16 -6.81
CA GLN A 134 3.28 -12.18 -7.58
C GLN A 134 3.20 -11.29 -8.81
N ALA A 135 2.11 -11.34 -9.54
CA ALA A 135 1.90 -10.50 -10.72
C ALA A 135 1.83 -9.03 -10.33
N ALA A 136 1.41 -8.74 -9.09
CA ALA A 136 1.17 -7.40 -8.59
C ALA A 136 0.25 -6.63 -9.57
N ALA A 137 0.32 -5.33 -9.61
CA ALA A 137 -0.43 -4.52 -10.56
C ALA A 137 0.51 -3.47 -11.17
N PRO A 138 1.57 -3.90 -11.90
CA PRO A 138 2.55 -2.97 -12.42
C PRO A 138 1.93 -1.98 -13.41
N GLY A 139 2.29 -0.72 -13.28
CA GLY A 139 1.81 0.36 -14.15
C GLY A 139 0.41 0.88 -13.81
N VAL A 140 -0.28 0.29 -12.84
CA VAL A 140 -1.59 0.78 -12.40
C VAL A 140 -1.39 1.94 -11.43
N VAL A 141 -2.09 3.04 -11.68
CA VAL A 141 -2.12 4.22 -10.80
C VAL A 141 -3.54 4.43 -10.31
N VAL A 142 -3.72 4.48 -9.00
CA VAL A 142 -4.97 4.90 -8.36
C VAL A 142 -4.75 6.33 -7.84
N ASN A 143 -5.50 7.29 -8.36
CA ASN A 143 -5.32 8.69 -8.01
C ASN A 143 -6.42 9.18 -7.08
N LEU A 144 -6.10 9.34 -5.80
CA LEU A 144 -6.98 9.91 -4.78
C LEU A 144 -6.55 11.33 -4.39
N SER A 145 -5.58 11.93 -5.11
CA SER A 145 -4.99 13.23 -4.73
C SER A 145 -5.76 14.45 -5.24
N GLY A 146 -6.58 14.26 -6.27
CA GLY A 146 -7.28 15.37 -6.92
C GLY A 146 -6.45 16.15 -7.95
N ILE A 147 -5.19 15.73 -8.21
CA ILE A 147 -4.42 16.30 -9.33
C ILE A 147 -4.72 15.55 -10.62
N ASP A 148 -4.56 16.26 -11.75
CA ASP A 148 -4.63 15.60 -13.06
C ASP A 148 -3.35 14.80 -13.30
N THR A 149 -3.50 13.55 -13.72
CA THR A 149 -2.38 12.73 -14.21
C THR A 149 -2.51 12.61 -15.71
N PRO A 150 -1.54 13.14 -16.50
CA PRO A 150 -1.69 13.24 -17.96
C PRO A 150 -1.83 11.92 -18.71
N ASP A 151 -1.51 10.77 -18.13
CA ASP A 151 -1.42 9.51 -18.85
C ASP A 151 -2.03 8.31 -18.11
N VAL A 152 -3.22 8.48 -17.53
CA VAL A 152 -4.02 7.31 -17.17
C VAL A 152 -5.04 7.12 -18.30
N GLN A 153 -4.62 6.46 -19.36
CA GLN A 153 -5.59 5.90 -20.30
C GLN A 153 -6.27 4.71 -19.63
N PRO A 154 -7.60 4.61 -19.75
CA PRO A 154 -8.37 3.50 -19.19
C PRO A 154 -7.96 2.15 -19.74
#